data_3d92edc4d85780a1bc43e9437b7445dd
#
_entry.id   3d92edc4d85780a1bc43e9437b7445dd
#
_cell.length_a   1.000
_cell.length_b   1.000
_cell.length_c   1.000
_cell.angle_alpha   90.00
_cell.angle_beta   90.00
_cell.angle_gamma   90.00
#
_symmetry.space_group_name_H-M   'P 1'
#
loop_
_entity.id
_entity.type
_entity.pdbx_description
1 polymer ?
#
loop_
_entity_poly.entity_id
_entity_poly.type
_entity_poly.pdbx_seq_one_letter_code
_entity_poly.pdbx_strand_id
1 'polypeptide(L)'
;MKQAVATTIFAAALLAIASGAFAQGYPARTITLICPWPAGGGTDLHLRKISEIASKGLGQTIIVENKPGAGGMVGPLGMASAAKPDGYTLSQLAITAFRVPHMQKVDWDPLADFSYIIGVSGYTFGIVVKSDSPFKTFQDLIAYARANPGKLSYGTPGTGTSLHLAMEEIGVKADVQFLHVPFKGQADSAAALMGGHIMAQVDSTGWGRQVDAGVFRLLATLGDRRTRWNAPTVKELGIDTVSNSPYGFVGPKGMPPEVVKRLHDAFKVAMDDPEHMKVLQQLDQLYWYKSSADYAQWAADVFKAERATIERVGLLIK
;
A
#
# COMPACT_ATOMS: atom_id res chain seq x y z
N MET A 1 -19.30 -60.10 3.59
CA MET A 1 -19.06 -59.18 2.43
C MET A 1 -20.13 -58.10 2.30
N LYS A 2 -21.44 -58.35 2.46
CA LYS A 2 -22.51 -57.32 2.26
C LYS A 2 -22.49 -56.17 3.32
N GLN A 3 -22.11 -56.46 4.56
CA GLN A 3 -22.05 -55.44 5.63
C GLN A 3 -20.85 -54.49 5.49
N ALA A 4 -19.68 -54.94 5.00
CA ALA A 4 -18.52 -54.10 4.81
C ALA A 4 -18.72 -53.08 3.68
N VAL A 5 -19.43 -53.47 2.61
CA VAL A 5 -19.73 -52.57 1.50
C VAL A 5 -20.70 -51.45 1.88
N ALA A 6 -21.72 -51.75 2.71
CA ALA A 6 -22.67 -50.76 3.19
C ALA A 6 -22.01 -49.68 4.08
N THR A 7 -21.05 -50.10 4.96
CA THR A 7 -20.34 -49.15 5.82
C THR A 7 -19.42 -48.22 5.04
N THR A 8 -18.78 -48.71 3.98
CA THR A 8 -17.89 -47.91 3.14
C THR A 8 -18.68 -46.88 2.31
N ILE A 9 -19.88 -47.23 1.81
CA ILE A 9 -20.74 -46.29 1.05
C ILE A 9 -21.30 -45.22 1.97
N PHE A 10 -21.63 -45.54 3.23
CA PHE A 10 -22.14 -44.57 4.20
C PHE A 10 -21.05 -43.57 4.64
N ALA A 11 -19.80 -44.00 4.80
CA ALA A 11 -18.65 -43.14 5.12
C ALA A 11 -18.31 -42.21 3.95
N ALA A 12 -18.36 -42.70 2.71
CA ALA A 12 -18.11 -41.89 1.52
C ALA A 12 -19.20 -40.82 1.30
N ALA A 13 -20.47 -41.14 1.60
CA ALA A 13 -21.57 -40.18 1.51
C ALA A 13 -21.48 -39.08 2.59
N LEU A 14 -21.01 -39.40 3.79
CA LEU A 14 -20.78 -38.41 4.87
C LEU A 14 -19.63 -37.49 4.56
N LEU A 15 -18.56 -37.96 3.93
CA LEU A 15 -17.46 -37.11 3.45
C LEU A 15 -17.88 -36.17 2.31
N ALA A 16 -18.74 -36.62 1.40
CA ALA A 16 -19.25 -35.79 0.29
C ALA A 16 -20.19 -34.68 0.78
N ILE A 17 -20.96 -34.90 1.85
CA ILE A 17 -21.84 -33.90 2.46
C ILE A 17 -21.03 -32.85 3.23
N ALA A 18 -19.92 -33.23 3.87
CA ALA A 18 -19.05 -32.29 4.56
C ALA A 18 -18.32 -31.32 3.61
N SER A 19 -18.01 -31.73 2.37
CA SER A 19 -17.33 -30.90 1.36
C SER A 19 -18.27 -29.86 0.71
N GLY A 20 -19.60 -30.11 0.71
CA GLY A 20 -20.58 -29.19 0.11
C GLY A 20 -21.08 -28.06 1.03
N ALA A 21 -20.83 -28.15 2.33
CA ALA A 21 -21.37 -27.21 3.31
C ALA A 21 -20.63 -25.86 3.36
N PHE A 22 -19.40 -25.77 2.85
CA PHE A 22 -18.62 -24.53 2.87
C PHE A 22 -18.87 -23.60 1.68
N ALA A 23 -19.42 -24.08 0.57
CA ALA A 23 -19.55 -23.31 -0.67
C ALA A 23 -20.87 -22.52 -0.83
N GLN A 24 -21.90 -22.79 -0.04
CA GLN A 24 -23.25 -22.20 -0.25
C GLN A 24 -23.54 -20.92 0.56
N GLY A 25 -22.60 -20.37 1.31
CA GLY A 25 -22.90 -19.25 2.21
C GLY A 25 -21.82 -18.21 2.40
N TYR A 26 -20.70 -18.23 1.67
CA TYR A 26 -19.68 -17.18 1.82
C TYR A 26 -20.00 -15.93 0.97
N PRO A 27 -19.94 -14.71 1.58
CA PRO A 27 -19.79 -14.42 3.00
C PRO A 27 -21.13 -14.49 3.76
N ALA A 28 -21.12 -15.02 4.99
CA ALA A 28 -22.30 -15.10 5.87
C ALA A 28 -22.28 -14.08 7.02
N ARG A 29 -21.19 -13.31 7.14
CA ARG A 29 -20.98 -12.27 8.18
C ARG A 29 -20.09 -11.15 7.67
N THR A 30 -20.00 -10.09 8.45
CA THR A 30 -19.12 -8.93 8.14
C THR A 30 -17.68 -9.35 7.90
N ILE A 31 -17.06 -8.75 6.87
CA ILE A 31 -15.66 -8.88 6.51
C ILE A 31 -14.89 -7.67 7.05
N THR A 32 -13.71 -7.87 7.57
CA THR A 32 -12.79 -6.79 7.96
C THR A 32 -11.70 -6.62 6.92
N LEU A 33 -11.56 -5.42 6.36
CA LEU A 33 -10.43 -5.03 5.52
C LEU A 33 -9.50 -4.12 6.34
N ILE A 34 -8.30 -4.57 6.63
CA ILE A 34 -7.31 -3.80 7.36
C ILE A 34 -6.67 -2.77 6.43
N CYS A 35 -6.77 -1.49 6.82
CA CYS A 35 -6.01 -0.39 6.25
C CYS A 35 -4.73 -0.21 7.08
N PRO A 36 -3.53 -0.42 6.53
CA PRO A 36 -2.29 -0.30 7.28
C PRO A 36 -1.81 1.14 7.47
N TRP A 37 -2.70 2.11 7.30
CA TRP A 37 -2.44 3.55 7.39
C TRP A 37 -3.45 4.24 8.32
N PRO A 38 -3.11 5.42 8.88
CA PRO A 38 -4.03 6.18 9.72
C PRO A 38 -5.35 6.54 9.02
N ALA A 39 -6.41 6.64 9.81
CA ALA A 39 -7.73 7.06 9.34
C ALA A 39 -7.68 8.49 8.75
N GLY A 40 -8.51 8.75 7.75
CA GLY A 40 -8.63 10.05 7.08
C GLY A 40 -7.57 10.34 6.03
N GLY A 41 -6.55 9.47 5.87
CA GLY A 41 -5.58 9.54 4.77
C GLY A 41 -6.16 9.09 3.43
N GLY A 42 -5.45 9.35 2.34
CA GLY A 42 -5.91 8.97 0.99
C GLY A 42 -6.23 7.49 0.83
N THR A 43 -5.42 6.61 1.44
CA THR A 43 -5.68 5.16 1.41
C THR A 43 -6.95 4.79 2.16
N ASP A 44 -7.16 5.34 3.34
CA ASP A 44 -8.36 5.06 4.14
C ASP A 44 -9.64 5.47 3.37
N LEU A 45 -9.63 6.66 2.75
CA LEU A 45 -10.73 7.13 1.91
C LEU A 45 -10.99 6.19 0.71
N HIS A 46 -9.93 5.75 0.03
CA HIS A 46 -10.03 4.80 -1.07
C HIS A 46 -10.60 3.46 -0.61
N LEU A 47 -10.03 2.87 0.46
CA LEU A 47 -10.45 1.57 0.96
C LEU A 47 -11.91 1.58 1.45
N ARG A 48 -12.36 2.64 2.09
CA ARG A 48 -13.77 2.78 2.50
C ARG A 48 -14.71 2.83 1.30
N LYS A 49 -14.36 3.57 0.25
CA LYS A 49 -15.20 3.65 -0.94
C LYS A 49 -15.28 2.32 -1.69
N ILE A 50 -14.15 1.67 -1.97
CA ILE A 50 -14.17 0.38 -2.67
C ILE A 50 -14.87 -0.71 -1.83
N SER A 51 -14.72 -0.69 -0.49
CA SER A 51 -15.41 -1.61 0.42
C SER A 51 -16.92 -1.39 0.44
N GLU A 52 -17.38 -0.14 0.45
CA GLU A 52 -18.82 0.22 0.35
C GLU A 52 -19.45 -0.40 -0.91
N ILE A 53 -18.78 -0.25 -2.04
CA ILE A 53 -19.28 -0.75 -3.33
C ILE A 53 -19.23 -2.29 -3.38
N ALA A 54 -18.10 -2.90 -3.00
CA ALA A 54 -17.95 -4.35 -3.00
C ALA A 54 -18.92 -5.06 -2.04
N SER A 55 -19.29 -4.40 -0.93
CA SER A 55 -20.27 -4.91 0.03
C SER A 55 -21.64 -5.19 -0.62
N LYS A 56 -22.06 -4.36 -1.59
CA LYS A 56 -23.32 -4.55 -2.33
C LYS A 56 -23.28 -5.84 -3.14
N GLY A 57 -22.18 -6.12 -3.83
CA GLY A 57 -21.98 -7.34 -4.62
C GLY A 57 -21.83 -8.61 -3.78
N LEU A 58 -21.31 -8.50 -2.56
CA LEU A 58 -21.15 -9.62 -1.64
C LEU A 58 -22.41 -9.92 -0.83
N GLY A 59 -23.30 -8.94 -0.67
CA GLY A 59 -24.46 -9.05 0.24
C GLY A 59 -24.09 -9.01 1.72
N GLN A 60 -22.84 -8.65 2.03
CA GLN A 60 -22.31 -8.53 3.39
C GLN A 60 -21.42 -7.30 3.51
N THR A 61 -21.47 -6.66 4.67
CA THR A 61 -20.68 -5.45 4.93
C THR A 61 -19.18 -5.74 4.98
N ILE A 62 -18.37 -4.91 4.33
CA ILE A 62 -16.91 -4.85 4.54
C ILE A 62 -16.63 -3.60 5.38
N ILE A 63 -16.10 -3.79 6.60
CA ILE A 63 -15.64 -2.69 7.46
C ILE A 63 -14.15 -2.46 7.26
N VAL A 64 -13.71 -1.19 7.30
CA VAL A 64 -12.29 -0.82 7.23
C VAL A 64 -11.78 -0.54 8.63
N GLU A 65 -10.75 -1.30 9.06
CA GLU A 65 -10.06 -1.15 10.34
C GLU A 65 -8.64 -0.61 10.11
N ASN A 66 -8.28 0.52 10.74
CA ASN A 66 -6.96 1.12 10.59
C ASN A 66 -5.97 0.53 11.60
N LYS A 67 -4.87 -0.08 11.10
CA LYS A 67 -3.75 -0.62 11.90
C LYS A 67 -2.41 -0.13 11.35
N PRO A 68 -2.07 1.16 11.59
CA PRO A 68 -0.86 1.78 11.05
C PRO A 68 0.40 1.37 11.80
N GLY A 69 1.55 1.58 11.15
CA GLY A 69 2.88 1.42 11.72
C GLY A 69 3.80 0.53 10.90
N ALA A 70 5.10 0.60 11.21
CA ALA A 70 6.18 -0.14 10.54
C ALA A 70 6.12 -0.06 9.00
N GLY A 71 5.92 1.14 8.42
CA GLY A 71 5.82 1.33 6.98
C GLY A 71 4.62 0.61 6.34
N GLY A 72 3.53 0.42 7.10
CA GLY A 72 2.32 -0.28 6.65
C GLY A 72 2.35 -1.79 6.89
N MET A 73 3.23 -2.31 7.75
CA MET A 73 3.37 -3.75 7.97
C MET A 73 2.67 -4.26 9.23
N VAL A 74 2.34 -3.42 10.21
CA VAL A 74 1.67 -3.87 11.47
C VAL A 74 0.35 -4.61 11.17
N GLY A 75 -0.49 -4.04 10.33
CA GLY A 75 -1.79 -4.62 9.99
C GLY A 75 -1.70 -5.96 9.25
N PRO A 76 -1.01 -6.02 8.10
CA PRO A 76 -0.85 -7.26 7.31
C PRO A 76 -0.20 -8.40 8.10
N LEU A 77 0.87 -8.13 8.86
CA LEU A 77 1.56 -9.16 9.66
C LEU A 77 0.69 -9.64 10.82
N GLY A 78 -0.03 -8.73 11.50
CA GLY A 78 -0.99 -9.12 12.52
C GLY A 78 -2.13 -9.99 11.98
N MET A 79 -2.59 -9.73 10.75
CA MET A 79 -3.54 -10.60 10.06
C MET A 79 -2.92 -11.96 9.73
N ALA A 80 -1.75 -12.00 9.10
CA ALA A 80 -1.10 -13.24 8.68
C ALA A 80 -0.84 -14.19 9.86
N SER A 81 -0.51 -13.64 11.02
CA SER A 81 -0.19 -14.43 12.23
C SER A 81 -1.42 -14.93 13.01
N ALA A 82 -2.54 -14.20 12.97
CA ALA A 82 -3.66 -14.45 13.89
C ALA A 82 -4.99 -14.79 13.19
N ALA A 83 -5.19 -14.39 11.94
CA ALA A 83 -6.47 -14.58 11.28
C ALA A 83 -6.59 -15.98 10.65
N LYS A 84 -7.82 -16.52 10.65
CA LYS A 84 -8.15 -17.75 9.92
C LYS A 84 -8.18 -17.47 8.41
N PRO A 85 -7.77 -18.45 7.57
CA PRO A 85 -7.81 -18.30 6.11
C PRO A 85 -9.22 -18.51 5.53
N ASP A 86 -10.22 -17.90 6.15
CA ASP A 86 -11.65 -18.04 5.83
C ASP A 86 -12.25 -16.87 5.05
N GLY A 87 -11.43 -15.87 4.72
CA GLY A 87 -11.84 -14.71 3.92
C GLY A 87 -12.50 -13.57 4.71
N TYR A 88 -12.63 -13.68 6.03
CA TYR A 88 -13.28 -12.64 6.84
C TYR A 88 -12.35 -11.58 7.40
N THR A 89 -11.04 -11.79 7.28
CA THR A 89 -10.04 -10.77 7.60
C THR A 89 -9.08 -10.64 6.43
N LEU A 90 -9.07 -9.46 5.83
CA LEU A 90 -8.25 -9.09 4.68
C LEU A 90 -7.37 -7.92 5.05
N SER A 91 -6.33 -7.68 4.28
CA SER A 91 -5.50 -6.48 4.43
C SER A 91 -5.09 -5.90 3.08
N GLN A 92 -4.92 -4.60 3.02
CA GLN A 92 -4.07 -4.00 1.99
C GLN A 92 -2.63 -4.41 2.28
N LEU A 93 -1.89 -4.78 1.23
CA LEU A 93 -0.45 -5.07 1.31
C LEU A 93 0.34 -3.94 0.64
N ALA A 94 1.17 -3.27 1.43
CA ALA A 94 2.07 -2.23 0.95
C ALA A 94 3.33 -2.85 0.31
N ILE A 95 3.93 -2.17 -0.65
CA ILE A 95 5.18 -2.62 -1.30
C ILE A 95 6.36 -2.79 -0.31
N THR A 96 6.28 -2.17 0.85
CA THR A 96 7.22 -2.34 1.98
C THR A 96 7.40 -3.82 2.36
N ALA A 97 6.36 -4.65 2.16
CA ALA A 97 6.43 -6.10 2.38
C ALA A 97 7.53 -6.78 1.55
N PHE A 98 7.80 -6.27 0.36
CA PHE A 98 8.79 -6.84 -0.56
C PHE A 98 10.19 -6.24 -0.38
N ARG A 99 10.37 -5.29 0.52
CA ARG A 99 11.61 -4.53 0.78
C ARG A 99 12.25 -4.87 2.10
N VAL A 100 11.46 -4.87 3.17
CA VAL A 100 11.95 -5.07 4.54
C VAL A 100 12.77 -6.34 4.71
N PRO A 101 12.43 -7.52 4.11
CA PRO A 101 13.27 -8.71 4.20
C PRO A 101 14.68 -8.57 3.61
N HIS A 102 14.89 -7.60 2.71
CA HIS A 102 16.22 -7.28 2.18
C HIS A 102 16.99 -6.26 3.04
N MET A 103 16.29 -5.55 3.92
CA MET A 103 16.87 -4.48 4.76
C MET A 103 17.21 -4.96 6.17
N GLN A 104 16.48 -5.95 6.67
CA GLN A 104 16.66 -6.49 8.02
C GLN A 104 16.19 -7.94 8.09
N LYS A 105 16.66 -8.68 9.11
CA LYS A 105 16.19 -10.03 9.38
C LYS A 105 14.74 -9.99 9.85
N VAL A 106 13.89 -10.80 9.23
CA VAL A 106 12.46 -10.97 9.55
C VAL A 106 12.12 -12.45 9.68
N ASP A 107 11.00 -12.76 10.32
CA ASP A 107 10.47 -14.10 10.53
C ASP A 107 9.24 -14.42 9.68
N TRP A 108 9.03 -13.62 8.63
CA TRP A 108 7.93 -13.76 7.68
C TRP A 108 8.41 -13.68 6.24
N ASP A 109 7.62 -14.24 5.31
CA ASP A 109 7.89 -14.28 3.87
C ASP A 109 6.69 -13.67 3.12
N PRO A 110 6.86 -12.55 2.38
CA PRO A 110 5.78 -11.94 1.64
C PRO A 110 5.16 -12.88 0.60
N LEU A 111 5.92 -13.82 0.05
CA LEU A 111 5.44 -14.73 -0.99
C LEU A 111 4.74 -15.97 -0.43
N ALA A 112 5.02 -16.36 0.81
CA ALA A 112 4.52 -17.58 1.42
C ALA A 112 3.40 -17.36 2.46
N ASP A 113 3.33 -16.19 3.10
CA ASP A 113 2.44 -15.95 4.25
C ASP A 113 1.11 -15.28 3.89
N PHE A 114 0.90 -14.95 2.61
CA PHE A 114 -0.32 -14.30 2.13
C PHE A 114 -0.99 -15.07 0.98
N SER A 115 -2.32 -15.02 0.95
CA SER A 115 -3.13 -15.36 -0.22
C SER A 115 -3.43 -14.06 -0.97
N TYR A 116 -2.93 -13.92 -2.20
CA TYR A 116 -3.12 -12.76 -3.05
C TYR A 116 -4.52 -12.76 -3.66
N ILE A 117 -5.28 -11.67 -3.51
CA ILE A 117 -6.68 -11.61 -3.95
C ILE A 117 -6.80 -10.77 -5.23
N ILE A 118 -6.36 -9.52 -5.20
CA ILE A 118 -6.51 -8.59 -6.32
C ILE A 118 -5.55 -7.40 -6.16
N GLY A 119 -4.90 -6.97 -7.24
CA GLY A 119 -4.25 -5.67 -7.33
C GLY A 119 -5.29 -4.60 -7.64
N VAL A 120 -5.27 -3.46 -6.94
CA VAL A 120 -6.37 -2.49 -7.02
C VAL A 120 -5.95 -1.09 -7.42
N SER A 121 -4.83 -0.59 -6.94
CA SER A 121 -4.44 0.81 -7.15
C SER A 121 -2.93 1.01 -7.01
N GLY A 122 -2.48 2.24 -7.20
CA GLY A 122 -1.10 2.65 -6.96
C GLY A 122 -1.05 4.10 -6.53
N TYR A 123 -0.09 4.40 -5.69
CA TYR A 123 0.09 5.76 -5.17
C TYR A 123 0.79 6.67 -6.16
N THR A 124 0.39 7.92 -6.15
CA THR A 124 1.15 9.05 -6.66
C THR A 124 1.77 9.80 -5.49
N PHE A 125 3.03 10.16 -5.60
CA PHE A 125 3.81 10.77 -4.53
C PHE A 125 4.26 12.17 -4.86
N GLY A 126 4.45 13.00 -3.82
CA GLY A 126 4.97 14.34 -3.97
C GLY A 126 5.78 14.79 -2.76
N ILE A 127 6.61 15.79 -3.00
CA ILE A 127 7.44 16.48 -2.01
C ILE A 127 6.77 17.83 -1.74
N VAL A 128 6.26 18.00 -0.53
CA VAL A 128 5.60 19.24 -0.11
C VAL A 128 6.36 19.90 1.03
N VAL A 129 6.25 21.23 1.07
CA VAL A 129 6.78 22.08 2.14
C VAL A 129 5.68 23.04 2.60
N LYS A 130 5.85 23.73 3.72
CA LYS A 130 4.96 24.83 4.10
C LYS A 130 5.00 25.92 3.03
N SER A 131 3.88 26.57 2.76
CA SER A 131 3.82 27.66 1.76
C SER A 131 4.66 28.88 2.11
N ASP A 132 4.86 29.14 3.41
CA ASP A 132 5.73 30.19 3.94
C ASP A 132 7.22 29.80 4.00
N SER A 133 7.56 28.54 3.71
CA SER A 133 8.93 28.04 3.64
C SER A 133 9.78 28.85 2.67
N PRO A 134 11.11 28.98 2.91
CA PRO A 134 12.04 29.57 1.96
C PRO A 134 12.13 28.78 0.64
N PHE A 135 11.78 27.49 0.66
CA PHE A 135 11.82 26.66 -0.54
C PHE A 135 10.61 26.94 -1.45
N LYS A 136 10.87 27.58 -2.59
CA LYS A 136 9.83 27.90 -3.60
C LYS A 136 9.82 26.88 -4.74
N THR A 137 10.95 26.23 -4.96
CA THR A 137 11.19 25.22 -5.99
C THR A 137 11.88 23.99 -5.40
N PHE A 138 11.87 22.89 -6.13
CA PHE A 138 12.65 21.71 -5.77
C PHE A 138 14.16 21.98 -5.78
N GLN A 139 14.62 22.84 -6.69
CA GLN A 139 16.02 23.26 -6.77
C GLN A 139 16.47 24.00 -5.51
N ASP A 140 15.62 24.84 -4.92
CA ASP A 140 15.94 25.51 -3.63
C ASP A 140 16.16 24.49 -2.53
N LEU A 141 15.33 23.43 -2.50
CA LEU A 141 15.44 22.33 -1.53
C LEU A 141 16.77 21.58 -1.69
N ILE A 142 17.16 21.25 -2.93
CA ILE A 142 18.43 20.59 -3.25
C ILE A 142 19.63 21.52 -2.94
N ALA A 143 19.56 22.80 -3.29
CA ALA A 143 20.60 23.76 -2.98
C ALA A 143 20.84 23.91 -1.47
N TYR A 144 19.76 23.96 -0.68
CA TYR A 144 19.85 23.97 0.77
C TYR A 144 20.52 22.70 1.32
N ALA A 145 20.08 21.51 0.85
CA ALA A 145 20.65 20.25 1.28
C ALA A 145 22.14 20.13 0.96
N ARG A 146 22.57 20.65 -0.20
CA ARG A 146 23.98 20.69 -0.61
C ARG A 146 24.81 21.61 0.29
N ALA A 147 24.28 22.79 0.65
CA ALA A 147 24.95 23.72 1.54
C ALA A 147 24.94 23.26 3.02
N ASN A 148 24.03 22.38 3.40
CA ASN A 148 23.78 21.95 4.76
C ASN A 148 23.61 20.41 4.83
N PRO A 149 24.67 19.60 4.62
CA PRO A 149 24.58 18.14 4.60
C PRO A 149 23.93 17.58 5.87
N GLY A 150 22.94 16.71 5.72
CA GLY A 150 22.22 16.08 6.83
C GLY A 150 21.34 17.00 7.68
N LYS A 151 21.09 18.25 7.25
CA LYS A 151 20.23 19.20 7.99
C LYS A 151 18.83 19.31 7.44
N LEU A 152 18.61 19.00 6.15
CA LEU A 152 17.28 19.02 5.57
C LEU A 152 16.49 17.80 6.06
N SER A 153 15.60 18.04 7.03
CA SER A 153 14.74 16.99 7.57
C SER A 153 13.51 16.79 6.69
N TYR A 154 13.20 15.53 6.36
CA TYR A 154 11.98 15.18 5.64
C TYR A 154 11.23 14.03 6.32
N GLY A 155 9.89 14.12 6.35
CA GLY A 155 9.02 13.10 6.93
C GLY A 155 8.43 12.16 5.88
N THR A 156 8.36 10.87 6.20
CA THR A 156 7.63 9.85 5.41
C THR A 156 6.78 8.95 6.31
N PRO A 157 5.87 8.14 5.75
CA PRO A 157 5.10 7.15 6.53
C PRO A 157 5.92 5.96 7.06
N GLY A 158 7.24 6.04 7.02
CA GLY A 158 8.12 5.03 7.63
C GLY A 158 9.29 4.58 6.76
N THR A 159 10.22 3.90 7.43
CA THR A 159 11.41 3.32 6.79
C THR A 159 11.04 2.19 5.83
N GLY A 160 11.74 2.06 4.68
CA GLY A 160 11.47 1.06 3.65
C GLY A 160 10.29 1.38 2.74
N THR A 161 9.54 2.46 2.99
CA THR A 161 8.50 2.93 2.07
C THR A 161 9.09 3.44 0.76
N SER A 162 8.29 3.47 -0.31
CA SER A 162 8.70 4.04 -1.61
C SER A 162 9.21 5.47 -1.50
N LEU A 163 8.67 6.22 -0.56
CA LEU A 163 8.98 7.61 -0.30
C LEU A 163 10.37 7.77 0.34
N HIS A 164 10.70 6.90 1.30
CA HIS A 164 12.05 6.83 1.88
C HIS A 164 13.08 6.49 0.83
N LEU A 165 12.89 5.37 0.10
CA LEU A 165 13.83 4.92 -0.92
C LEU A 165 14.00 5.93 -2.08
N ALA A 166 12.91 6.59 -2.50
CA ALA A 166 13.00 7.63 -3.53
C ALA A 166 13.84 8.84 -3.08
N MET A 167 13.70 9.27 -1.82
CA MET A 167 14.53 10.37 -1.29
C MET A 167 16.00 9.97 -1.13
N GLU A 168 16.28 8.72 -0.71
CA GLU A 168 17.66 8.22 -0.67
C GLU A 168 18.25 8.16 -2.09
N GLU A 169 17.49 7.70 -3.08
CA GLU A 169 17.93 7.68 -4.47
C GLU A 169 18.16 9.10 -5.03
N ILE A 170 17.28 10.05 -4.70
CA ILE A 170 17.47 11.48 -5.02
C ILE A 170 18.76 11.99 -4.36
N GLY A 171 18.99 11.67 -3.10
CA GLY A 171 20.19 12.04 -2.37
C GLY A 171 21.46 11.57 -3.06
N VAL A 172 21.51 10.30 -3.44
CA VAL A 172 22.64 9.71 -4.20
C VAL A 172 22.84 10.41 -5.54
N LYS A 173 21.77 10.61 -6.34
CA LYS A 173 21.87 11.19 -7.68
C LYS A 173 22.16 12.69 -7.69
N ALA A 174 21.71 13.42 -6.68
CA ALA A 174 21.95 14.85 -6.53
C ALA A 174 23.22 15.19 -5.73
N ASP A 175 23.91 14.17 -5.20
CA ASP A 175 25.05 14.33 -4.30
C ASP A 175 24.74 15.24 -3.11
N VAL A 176 23.67 14.87 -2.36
CA VAL A 176 23.22 15.57 -1.15
C VAL A 176 22.81 14.58 -0.06
N GLN A 177 22.87 15.02 1.20
CA GLN A 177 22.46 14.23 2.35
C GLN A 177 21.21 14.85 2.99
N PHE A 178 20.18 14.05 3.17
CA PHE A 178 18.95 14.39 3.86
C PHE A 178 18.90 13.76 5.26
N LEU A 179 18.03 14.27 6.13
CA LEU A 179 17.71 13.69 7.43
C LEU A 179 16.30 13.08 7.36
N HIS A 180 16.23 11.77 7.25
CA HIS A 180 14.95 11.05 7.26
C HIS A 180 14.33 11.01 8.66
N VAL A 181 13.04 11.37 8.77
CA VAL A 181 12.23 11.28 9.99
C VAL A 181 11.02 10.39 9.71
N PRO A 182 11.01 9.13 10.17
CA PRO A 182 9.90 8.22 9.94
C PRO A 182 8.71 8.52 10.87
N PHE A 183 7.50 8.53 10.33
CA PHE A 183 6.24 8.68 11.04
C PHE A 183 5.37 7.41 10.88
N LYS A 184 4.28 7.30 11.65
CA LYS A 184 3.33 6.19 11.52
C LYS A 184 2.44 6.31 10.26
N GLY A 185 2.37 7.51 9.69
CA GLY A 185 1.60 7.79 8.48
C GLY A 185 1.51 9.27 8.16
N GLN A 186 0.73 9.59 7.13
CA GLN A 186 0.62 10.91 6.55
C GLN A 186 0.16 12.00 7.53
N ALA A 187 -0.84 11.71 8.37
CA ALA A 187 -1.40 12.70 9.27
C ALA A 187 -0.35 13.22 10.28
N ASP A 188 0.46 12.31 10.82
CA ASP A 188 1.50 12.65 11.80
C ASP A 188 2.63 13.47 11.12
N SER A 189 3.07 13.08 9.93
CA SER A 189 4.08 13.82 9.19
C SER A 189 3.58 15.20 8.71
N ALA A 190 2.31 15.32 8.33
CA ALA A 190 1.70 16.62 8.00
C ALA A 190 1.61 17.55 9.21
N ALA A 191 1.23 17.03 10.39
CA ALA A 191 1.24 17.79 11.63
C ALA A 191 2.66 18.26 12.00
N ALA A 192 3.66 17.39 11.84
CA ALA A 192 5.06 17.74 12.08
C ALA A 192 5.57 18.83 11.11
N LEU A 193 5.16 18.78 9.83
CA LEU A 193 5.48 19.82 8.85
C LEU A 193 4.81 21.15 9.23
N MET A 194 3.53 21.14 9.57
CA MET A 194 2.82 22.35 10.01
C MET A 194 3.45 22.97 11.26
N GLY A 195 3.87 22.13 12.20
CA GLY A 195 4.56 22.55 13.44
C GLY A 195 6.02 22.99 13.25
N GLY A 196 6.59 22.84 12.04
CA GLY A 196 7.98 23.19 11.76
C GLY A 196 9.00 22.20 12.34
N HIS A 197 8.56 21.00 12.75
CA HIS A 197 9.45 19.93 13.26
C HIS A 197 10.22 19.21 12.15
N ILE A 198 9.74 19.29 10.92
CA ILE A 198 10.41 18.85 9.70
C ILE A 198 10.31 19.95 8.64
N MET A 199 11.24 19.95 7.68
CA MET A 199 11.30 20.97 6.63
C MET A 199 10.49 20.59 5.39
N ALA A 200 10.34 19.29 5.11
CA ALA A 200 9.57 18.76 3.99
C ALA A 200 8.78 17.52 4.42
N GLN A 201 7.67 17.27 3.77
CA GLN A 201 6.96 16.00 3.83
C GLN A 201 7.01 15.34 2.45
N VAL A 202 7.28 14.05 2.41
CA VAL A 202 7.22 13.23 1.20
C VAL A 202 6.16 12.16 1.43
N ASP A 203 5.07 12.26 0.70
CA ASP A 203 3.90 11.41 0.95
C ASP A 203 3.03 11.23 -0.31
N SER A 204 2.02 10.37 -0.19
CA SER A 204 0.98 10.22 -1.19
C SER A 204 0.07 11.47 -1.22
N THR A 205 -0.80 11.55 -2.22
CA THR A 205 -1.61 12.74 -2.55
C THR A 205 -2.62 13.18 -1.48
N GLY A 206 -2.65 12.57 -0.31
CA GLY A 206 -3.45 13.04 0.82
C GLY A 206 -3.09 14.46 1.31
N TRP A 207 -1.90 14.97 0.97
CA TRP A 207 -1.50 16.38 1.17
C TRP A 207 -2.24 17.35 0.23
N GLY A 208 -2.96 16.83 -0.78
CA GLY A 208 -3.60 17.64 -1.80
C GLY A 208 -4.55 18.70 -1.26
N ARG A 209 -5.32 18.38 -0.21
CA ARG A 209 -6.21 19.36 0.45
C ARG A 209 -5.45 20.56 1.00
N GLN A 210 -4.28 20.35 1.60
CA GLN A 210 -3.43 21.40 2.13
C GLN A 210 -2.78 22.23 1.02
N VAL A 211 -2.46 21.60 -0.12
CA VAL A 211 -1.97 22.30 -1.32
C VAL A 211 -3.09 23.14 -1.94
N ASP A 212 -4.30 22.58 -2.09
CA ASP A 212 -5.47 23.32 -2.60
C ASP A 212 -5.84 24.51 -1.70
N ALA A 213 -5.66 24.36 -0.39
CA ALA A 213 -5.88 25.44 0.59
C ALA A 213 -4.73 26.45 0.70
N GLY A 214 -3.63 26.27 -0.06
CA GLY A 214 -2.46 27.16 0.01
C GLY A 214 -1.63 27.04 1.27
N VAL A 215 -1.88 26.01 2.11
CA VAL A 215 -1.11 25.75 3.34
C VAL A 215 0.23 25.09 3.04
N PHE A 216 0.24 24.16 2.07
CA PHE A 216 1.45 23.52 1.57
C PHE A 216 1.74 23.96 0.14
N ARG A 217 3.00 23.84 -0.24
CA ARG A 217 3.48 23.98 -1.62
C ARG A 217 4.03 22.64 -2.08
N LEU A 218 3.50 22.13 -3.21
CA LEU A 218 4.05 20.97 -3.90
C LEU A 218 5.25 21.42 -4.73
N LEU A 219 6.44 20.90 -4.42
CA LEU A 219 7.67 21.24 -5.12
C LEU A 219 7.92 20.35 -6.33
N ALA A 220 7.66 19.05 -6.18
CA ALA A 220 7.82 18.07 -7.25
C ALA A 220 6.99 16.81 -6.97
N THR A 221 6.72 16.02 -8.01
CA THR A 221 6.13 14.70 -7.93
C THR A 221 7.16 13.62 -8.27
N LEU A 222 6.95 12.40 -7.75
CA LEU A 222 7.87 11.27 -7.93
C LEU A 222 7.40 10.29 -9.01
N GLY A 223 6.26 10.56 -9.64
CA GLY A 223 5.72 9.74 -10.72
C GLY A 223 6.37 10.00 -12.08
N ASP A 224 5.92 9.29 -13.08
CA ASP A 224 6.34 9.42 -14.49
C ASP A 224 5.58 10.52 -15.24
N ARG A 225 4.54 11.11 -14.63
CA ARG A 225 3.71 12.19 -15.15
C ARG A 225 3.40 13.23 -14.08
N ARG A 226 3.08 14.44 -14.51
CA ARG A 226 2.55 15.46 -13.62
C ARG A 226 1.15 15.08 -13.12
N THR A 227 0.86 15.51 -11.91
CA THR A 227 -0.46 15.38 -11.28
C THR A 227 -1.38 16.53 -11.67
N ARG A 228 -2.63 16.51 -11.17
CA ARG A 228 -3.59 17.62 -11.35
C ARG A 228 -3.08 18.97 -10.82
N TRP A 229 -2.13 18.97 -9.90
CA TRP A 229 -1.50 20.19 -9.37
C TRP A 229 -0.38 20.75 -10.28
N ASN A 230 -0.08 20.07 -11.38
CA ASN A 230 0.86 20.48 -12.42
C ASN A 230 2.29 20.82 -11.94
N ALA A 231 2.69 20.33 -10.76
CA ALA A 231 4.08 20.45 -10.35
C ALA A 231 4.98 19.54 -11.23
N PRO A 232 6.24 19.93 -11.47
CA PRO A 232 7.15 19.11 -12.28
C PRO A 232 7.42 17.76 -11.59
N THR A 233 7.73 16.74 -12.39
CA THR A 233 8.29 15.50 -11.85
C THR A 233 9.77 15.68 -11.53
N VAL A 234 10.28 14.90 -10.57
CA VAL A 234 11.73 14.89 -10.25
C VAL A 234 12.55 14.54 -11.51
N LYS A 235 12.01 13.67 -12.37
CA LYS A 235 12.63 13.31 -13.66
C LYS A 235 12.72 14.51 -14.62
N GLU A 236 11.65 15.32 -14.75
CA GLU A 236 11.69 16.57 -15.55
C GLU A 236 12.71 17.56 -15.00
N LEU A 237 13.03 17.49 -13.71
CA LEU A 237 14.03 18.33 -13.03
C LEU A 237 15.47 17.80 -13.13
N GLY A 238 15.69 16.74 -13.94
CA GLY A 238 17.01 16.21 -14.26
C GLY A 238 17.50 15.09 -13.35
N ILE A 239 16.67 14.61 -12.41
CA ILE A 239 17.00 13.45 -11.57
C ILE A 239 16.15 12.27 -12.04
N ASP A 240 16.76 11.32 -12.74
CA ASP A 240 16.07 10.15 -13.32
C ASP A 240 15.63 9.16 -12.23
N THR A 241 14.66 9.59 -11.44
CA THR A 241 14.02 8.80 -10.39
C THR A 241 12.50 8.82 -10.59
N VAL A 242 11.91 7.63 -10.66
CA VAL A 242 10.47 7.44 -10.70
C VAL A 242 10.08 6.45 -9.60
N SER A 243 9.14 6.82 -8.76
CA SER A 243 8.66 5.99 -7.68
C SER A 243 7.16 5.75 -7.82
N ASN A 244 6.81 4.51 -8.10
CA ASN A 244 5.45 4.01 -8.11
C ASN A 244 5.28 3.00 -6.97
N SER A 245 4.10 2.93 -6.39
CA SER A 245 3.81 1.97 -5.33
C SER A 245 2.44 1.35 -5.54
N PRO A 246 2.34 0.37 -6.42
CA PRO A 246 1.13 -0.42 -6.56
C PRO A 246 0.81 -1.18 -5.27
N TYR A 247 -0.47 -1.44 -5.05
CA TYR A 247 -0.95 -2.23 -3.92
C TYR A 247 -2.23 -2.99 -4.26
N GLY A 248 -2.49 -4.01 -3.48
CA GLY A 248 -3.69 -4.82 -3.61
C GLY A 248 -4.13 -5.36 -2.27
N PHE A 249 -5.08 -6.28 -2.32
CA PHE A 249 -5.64 -6.94 -1.15
C PHE A 249 -5.15 -8.37 -1.05
N VAL A 250 -4.86 -8.75 0.17
CA VAL A 250 -4.41 -10.09 0.54
C VAL A 250 -5.20 -10.60 1.75
N GLY A 251 -5.21 -11.91 1.92
CA GLY A 251 -5.63 -12.56 3.15
C GLY A 251 -4.52 -13.42 3.73
N PRO A 252 -4.76 -14.14 4.86
CA PRO A 252 -3.80 -15.09 5.40
C PRO A 252 -3.53 -16.20 4.40
N LYS A 253 -2.36 -16.85 4.50
CA LYS A 253 -2.02 -17.98 3.62
C LYS A 253 -3.04 -19.11 3.70
N GLY A 254 -3.27 -19.80 2.57
CA GLY A 254 -4.11 -20.99 2.52
C GLY A 254 -5.62 -20.71 2.43
N MET A 255 -6.02 -19.52 2.00
CA MET A 255 -7.44 -19.26 1.73
C MET A 255 -7.98 -20.19 0.63
N PRO A 256 -9.22 -20.72 0.76
CA PRO A 256 -9.85 -21.51 -0.28
C PRO A 256 -9.95 -20.72 -1.61
N PRO A 257 -9.63 -21.36 -2.75
CA PRO A 257 -9.65 -20.68 -4.05
C PRO A 257 -11.00 -20.05 -4.40
N GLU A 258 -12.11 -20.68 -4.03
CA GLU A 258 -13.47 -20.17 -4.26
C GLU A 258 -13.76 -18.91 -3.43
N VAL A 259 -13.21 -18.81 -2.22
CA VAL A 259 -13.31 -17.60 -1.38
C VAL A 259 -12.49 -16.47 -1.98
N VAL A 260 -11.26 -16.75 -2.41
CA VAL A 260 -10.40 -15.78 -3.11
C VAL A 260 -11.10 -15.27 -4.37
N LYS A 261 -11.68 -16.18 -5.19
CA LYS A 261 -12.40 -15.80 -6.40
C LYS A 261 -13.63 -14.93 -6.11
N ARG A 262 -14.41 -15.28 -5.09
CA ARG A 262 -15.61 -14.51 -4.71
C ARG A 262 -15.26 -13.08 -4.29
N LEU A 263 -14.19 -12.92 -3.51
CA LEU A 263 -13.66 -11.61 -3.10
C LEU A 263 -13.11 -10.84 -4.30
N HIS A 264 -12.25 -11.49 -5.11
CA HIS A 264 -11.70 -10.90 -6.32
C HIS A 264 -12.81 -10.31 -7.21
N ASP A 265 -13.84 -11.10 -7.54
CA ASP A 265 -14.89 -10.69 -8.45
C ASP A 265 -15.68 -9.49 -7.89
N ALA A 266 -15.97 -9.48 -6.58
CA ALA A 266 -16.68 -8.38 -5.95
C ALA A 266 -15.84 -7.08 -5.94
N PHE A 267 -14.55 -7.16 -5.64
CA PHE A 267 -13.66 -6.01 -5.70
C PHE A 267 -13.40 -5.55 -7.14
N LYS A 268 -13.33 -6.47 -8.12
CA LYS A 268 -13.18 -6.10 -9.53
C LYS A 268 -14.37 -5.28 -10.04
N VAL A 269 -15.60 -5.70 -9.70
CA VAL A 269 -16.79 -4.91 -10.02
C VAL A 269 -16.74 -3.54 -9.33
N ALA A 270 -16.31 -3.50 -8.07
CA ALA A 270 -16.18 -2.23 -7.34
C ALA A 270 -15.09 -1.33 -7.92
N MET A 271 -14.01 -1.88 -8.46
CA MET A 271 -12.95 -1.11 -9.13
C MET A 271 -13.46 -0.37 -10.36
N ASP A 272 -14.40 -0.96 -11.12
CA ASP A 272 -14.93 -0.39 -12.35
C ASP A 272 -16.12 0.56 -12.11
N ASP A 273 -16.56 0.69 -10.86
CA ASP A 273 -17.67 1.58 -10.51
C ASP A 273 -17.29 3.06 -10.68
N PRO A 274 -18.14 3.89 -11.31
CA PRO A 274 -17.86 5.32 -11.51
C PRO A 274 -17.56 6.09 -10.22
N GLU A 275 -18.19 5.74 -9.10
CA GLU A 275 -17.93 6.43 -7.82
C GLU A 275 -16.56 6.06 -7.25
N HIS A 276 -16.08 4.84 -7.49
CA HIS A 276 -14.70 4.47 -7.17
C HIS A 276 -13.70 5.22 -8.06
N MET A 277 -13.97 5.28 -9.37
CA MET A 277 -13.11 6.01 -10.32
C MET A 277 -13.01 7.50 -9.98
N LYS A 278 -14.08 8.13 -9.50
CA LYS A 278 -14.05 9.50 -8.98
C LYS A 278 -13.08 9.66 -7.80
N VAL A 279 -13.08 8.71 -6.86
CA VAL A 279 -12.16 8.77 -5.71
C VAL A 279 -10.71 8.63 -6.16
N LEU A 280 -10.40 7.70 -7.08
CA LEU A 280 -9.06 7.59 -7.65
C LEU A 280 -8.62 8.90 -8.33
N GLN A 281 -9.50 9.54 -9.10
CA GLN A 281 -9.22 10.81 -9.75
C GLN A 281 -8.99 11.95 -8.74
N GLN A 282 -9.81 12.04 -7.68
CA GLN A 282 -9.64 13.03 -6.61
C GLN A 282 -8.33 12.88 -5.86
N LEU A 283 -7.89 11.64 -5.66
CA LEU A 283 -6.64 11.28 -5.00
C LEU A 283 -5.45 11.25 -5.96
N ASP A 284 -5.67 11.46 -7.27
CA ASP A 284 -4.69 11.26 -8.35
C ASP A 284 -3.96 9.91 -8.21
N GLN A 285 -4.71 8.86 -7.88
CA GLN A 285 -4.21 7.50 -7.74
C GLN A 285 -4.42 6.72 -9.04
N LEU A 286 -3.56 5.72 -9.25
CA LEU A 286 -3.60 4.89 -10.46
C LEU A 286 -4.69 3.82 -10.34
N TYR A 287 -5.40 3.54 -11.44
CA TYR A 287 -6.12 2.28 -11.60
C TYR A 287 -5.09 1.20 -11.96
N TRP A 288 -4.90 0.22 -11.07
CA TRP A 288 -3.90 -0.84 -11.24
C TRP A 288 -4.53 -2.21 -10.98
N TYR A 289 -5.19 -2.75 -12.00
CA TYR A 289 -5.79 -4.06 -11.89
C TYR A 289 -4.78 -5.19 -12.12
N LYS A 290 -4.79 -6.16 -11.21
CA LYS A 290 -4.17 -7.47 -11.36
C LYS A 290 -5.12 -8.55 -10.87
N SER A 291 -5.28 -9.64 -11.64
CA SER A 291 -5.96 -10.84 -11.13
C SER A 291 -5.18 -11.43 -9.94
N SER A 292 -5.78 -12.36 -9.21
CA SER A 292 -5.09 -13.03 -8.08
C SER A 292 -3.77 -13.67 -8.51
N ALA A 293 -3.75 -14.35 -9.67
CA ALA A 293 -2.55 -14.98 -10.22
C ALA A 293 -1.51 -13.94 -10.68
N ASP A 294 -1.94 -12.89 -11.40
CA ASP A 294 -1.03 -11.84 -11.87
C ASP A 294 -0.48 -11.01 -10.71
N TYR A 295 -1.25 -10.85 -9.63
CA TYR A 295 -0.78 -10.14 -8.45
C TYR A 295 0.27 -10.95 -7.69
N ALA A 296 0.06 -12.26 -7.54
CA ALA A 296 1.07 -13.15 -6.95
C ALA A 296 2.36 -13.21 -7.79
N GLN A 297 2.23 -13.28 -9.13
CA GLN A 297 3.40 -13.24 -10.02
C GLN A 297 4.13 -11.90 -9.91
N TRP A 298 3.41 -10.78 -9.95
CA TRP A 298 3.99 -9.44 -9.76
C TRP A 298 4.72 -9.32 -8.41
N ALA A 299 4.15 -9.89 -7.34
CA ALA A 299 4.78 -9.90 -6.02
C ALA A 299 6.14 -10.59 -6.02
N ALA A 300 6.24 -11.75 -6.69
CA ALA A 300 7.49 -12.48 -6.84
C ALA A 300 8.54 -11.69 -7.66
N ASP A 301 8.11 -11.07 -8.76
CA ASP A 301 8.98 -10.27 -9.61
C ASP A 301 9.50 -9.02 -8.87
N VAL A 302 8.62 -8.32 -8.15
CA VAL A 302 8.98 -7.14 -7.36
C VAL A 302 9.89 -7.51 -6.20
N PHE A 303 9.59 -8.58 -5.47
CA PHE A 303 10.45 -9.02 -4.37
C PHE A 303 11.90 -9.24 -4.84
N LYS A 304 12.07 -9.87 -6.00
CA LYS A 304 13.39 -10.06 -6.60
C LYS A 304 14.04 -8.74 -7.04
N ALA A 305 13.26 -7.84 -7.66
CA ALA A 305 13.78 -6.58 -8.19
C ALA A 305 14.15 -5.57 -7.09
N GLU A 306 13.42 -5.54 -5.99
CA GLU A 306 13.63 -4.58 -4.89
C GLU A 306 14.98 -4.78 -4.18
N ARG A 307 15.55 -5.98 -4.21
CA ARG A 307 16.91 -6.23 -3.69
C ARG A 307 17.95 -5.28 -4.31
N ALA A 308 17.94 -5.16 -5.64
CA ALA A 308 18.89 -4.28 -6.35
C ALA A 308 18.64 -2.80 -6.04
N THR A 309 17.38 -2.40 -5.86
CA THR A 309 17.04 -1.03 -5.46
C THR A 309 17.60 -0.71 -4.06
N ILE A 310 17.42 -1.62 -3.11
CA ILE A 310 17.87 -1.46 -1.72
C ILE A 310 19.40 -1.46 -1.63
N GLU A 311 20.07 -2.29 -2.42
CA GLU A 311 21.53 -2.31 -2.53
C GLU A 311 22.08 -0.98 -3.05
N ARG A 312 21.48 -0.43 -4.11
CA ARG A 312 21.89 0.84 -4.72
C ARG A 312 21.82 2.03 -3.75
N VAL A 313 20.86 2.05 -2.85
CA VAL A 313 20.72 3.10 -1.82
C VAL A 313 21.47 2.75 -0.51
N GLY A 314 22.24 1.68 -0.47
CA GLY A 314 23.08 1.31 0.67
C GLY A 314 22.32 0.75 1.89
N LEU A 315 21.09 0.28 1.71
CA LEU A 315 20.23 -0.24 2.80
C LEU A 315 20.13 -1.77 2.83
N LEU A 316 20.90 -2.48 2.00
CA LEU A 316 20.90 -3.95 1.99
C LEU A 316 21.50 -4.49 3.31
N ILE A 317 20.80 -5.48 3.91
CA ILE A 317 21.33 -6.20 5.07
C ILE A 317 22.66 -6.89 4.71
N LYS A 318 23.64 -6.77 5.57
CA LYS A 318 24.97 -7.40 5.44
C LYS A 318 24.95 -8.84 5.95
#